data_1094566d0e32b31d55db21e74ed7672c
#
_entry.id   1094566d0e32b31d55db21e74ed7672c
#
_cell.length_a   1.000
_cell.length_b   1.000
_cell.length_c   1.000
_cell.angle_alpha   90.00
_cell.angle_beta   90.00
_cell.angle_gamma   90.00
#
_symmetry.space_group_name_H-M   'P 1'
#
loop_
_entity.id
_entity.type
_entity.pdbx_description
1 polymer ?
#
loop_
_entity_poly.entity_id
_entity_poly.type
_entity_poly.pdbx_seq_one_letter_code
_entity_poly.pdbx_strand_id
1 'polypeptide(L)'
;MTSAYNFIASWQLFPEKGTYEKGNRPKSGYFQITAAENKKYLTISNSWVTLENDSFNAKYDILIDDSLQEFYDKDFATHVRGKVLSSIIFEINFIKNDNVVLEIIHAIEPNGYLKVTQIGTKEDGVAFTNVEFFHKQMSVLPYSASVSGVVIKPTQEGVIRHKVLTAMEEQTNMQLDQIRKQVELLALQAQEIQSRKELSMIVYSAKLNFQPIIGNIYNLYENHDGAYMISMISPNEWGRSGKGYKAHIAKVQLLADHTWKEIL
;
A
#
# COMPACT_ATOMS: atom_id res chain seq x y z
N MET A 1 -15.58 -26.17 -5.90
CA MET A 1 -15.07 -25.80 -4.56
C MET A 1 -13.91 -24.87 -4.74
N THR A 2 -14.03 -23.63 -4.28
CA THR A 2 -12.96 -22.64 -4.34
C THR A 2 -11.88 -23.08 -3.35
N SER A 3 -10.65 -23.22 -3.79
CA SER A 3 -9.57 -23.81 -3.00
C SER A 3 -8.65 -22.74 -2.44
N ALA A 4 -8.28 -22.83 -1.17
CA ALA A 4 -7.29 -21.96 -0.52
C ALA A 4 -5.82 -22.32 -0.84
N TYR A 5 -5.57 -23.21 -1.81
CA TYR A 5 -4.21 -23.68 -2.12
C TYR A 5 -3.20 -22.59 -2.45
N ASN A 6 -3.65 -21.47 -3.03
CA ASN A 6 -2.77 -20.35 -3.38
C ASN A 6 -2.14 -19.67 -2.15
N PHE A 7 -2.78 -19.80 -0.98
CA PHE A 7 -2.31 -19.23 0.29
C PHE A 7 -1.30 -20.13 1.01
N ILE A 8 -1.25 -21.42 0.67
CA ILE A 8 -0.34 -22.38 1.33
C ILE A 8 1.09 -22.05 0.93
N ALA A 9 1.76 -21.39 1.84
CA ALA A 9 3.14 -20.93 1.68
C ALA A 9 3.68 -20.37 3.00
N SER A 10 4.95 -20.05 2.96
CA SER A 10 5.59 -19.19 3.95
C SER A 10 5.67 -17.77 3.40
N TRP A 11 5.33 -16.80 4.24
CA TRP A 11 5.20 -15.40 3.90
C TRP A 11 6.02 -14.56 4.88
N GLN A 12 6.81 -13.65 4.39
CA GLN A 12 7.60 -12.74 5.22
C GLN A 12 6.99 -11.34 5.19
N LEU A 13 6.83 -10.74 6.37
CA LEU A 13 6.28 -9.41 6.53
C LEU A 13 7.19 -8.36 5.88
N PHE A 14 6.54 -7.37 5.28
CA PHE A 14 7.17 -6.16 4.76
C PHE A 14 6.70 -4.96 5.60
N PRO A 15 7.35 -4.69 6.74
CA PRO A 15 6.84 -3.76 7.76
C PRO A 15 6.61 -2.34 7.26
N GLU A 16 7.44 -1.88 6.30
CA GLU A 16 7.39 -0.51 5.77
C GLU A 16 6.14 -0.24 4.91
N LYS A 17 5.50 -1.30 4.39
CA LYS A 17 4.27 -1.17 3.59
C LYS A 17 2.99 -1.22 4.43
N GLY A 18 3.10 -1.67 5.69
CA GLY A 18 1.96 -1.82 6.59
C GLY A 18 1.46 -0.48 7.14
N THR A 19 0.16 -0.44 7.46
CA THR A 19 -0.46 0.64 8.24
C THR A 19 -1.08 0.05 9.50
N TYR A 20 -0.86 0.70 10.64
CA TYR A 20 -1.25 0.20 11.95
C TYR A 20 -2.01 1.27 12.72
N GLU A 21 -3.32 1.07 12.91
CA GLU A 21 -4.16 1.93 13.75
C GLU A 21 -4.26 1.42 15.20
N LYS A 22 -3.90 0.14 15.42
CA LYS A 22 -3.78 -0.49 16.74
C LYS A 22 -2.43 -1.18 16.85
N GLY A 23 -1.69 -0.88 17.91
CA GLY A 23 -0.36 -1.41 18.16
C GLY A 23 0.74 -0.69 17.38
N ASN A 24 1.98 -1.12 17.59
CA ASN A 24 3.15 -0.59 16.93
C ASN A 24 3.50 -1.45 15.70
N ARG A 25 4.11 -0.83 14.71
CA ARG A 25 4.67 -1.54 13.56
C ARG A 25 5.70 -2.55 14.04
N PRO A 26 5.58 -3.84 13.67
CA PRO A 26 6.59 -4.83 14.02
C PRO A 26 7.93 -4.56 13.29
N LYS A 27 9.02 -4.98 13.89
CA LYS A 27 10.35 -4.95 13.29
C LYS A 27 10.48 -5.96 12.16
N SER A 28 9.91 -7.14 12.36
CA SER A 28 9.86 -8.23 11.39
C SER A 28 8.70 -9.16 11.73
N GLY A 29 8.27 -9.95 10.76
CA GLY A 29 7.21 -10.94 10.97
C GLY A 29 7.27 -12.05 9.96
N TYR A 30 6.68 -13.17 10.33
CA TYR A 30 6.60 -14.38 9.54
C TYR A 30 5.19 -14.97 9.65
N PHE A 31 4.62 -15.33 8.51
CA PHE A 31 3.29 -15.88 8.42
C PHE A 31 3.33 -17.15 7.60
N GLN A 32 2.92 -18.26 8.17
CA GLN A 32 2.91 -19.55 7.50
C GLN A 32 1.49 -20.11 7.45
N ILE A 33 1.07 -20.50 6.28
CA ILE A 33 -0.18 -21.22 6.05
C ILE A 33 0.17 -22.61 5.50
N THR A 34 -0.30 -23.66 6.18
CA THR A 34 -0.15 -25.03 5.74
C THR A 34 -1.51 -25.73 5.74
N ALA A 35 -1.67 -26.74 4.88
CA ALA A 35 -2.85 -27.61 4.95
C ALA A 35 -2.59 -28.70 6.00
N ALA A 36 -3.57 -28.94 6.86
CA ALA A 36 -3.55 -30.12 7.73
C ALA A 36 -3.70 -31.41 6.90
N GLU A 37 -3.28 -32.54 7.45
CA GLU A 37 -3.26 -33.85 6.76
C GLU A 37 -4.61 -34.24 6.13
N ASN A 38 -5.73 -33.86 6.76
CA ASN A 38 -7.08 -34.12 6.26
C ASN A 38 -7.57 -33.12 5.21
N LYS A 39 -6.78 -32.12 4.81
CA LYS A 39 -7.08 -31.07 3.83
C LYS A 39 -8.33 -30.22 4.10
N LYS A 40 -8.97 -30.39 5.25
CA LYS A 40 -10.15 -29.61 5.65
C LYS A 40 -9.76 -28.39 6.47
N TYR A 41 -8.63 -28.45 7.16
CA TYR A 41 -8.12 -27.38 8.01
C TYR A 41 -6.92 -26.70 7.35
N LEU A 42 -6.82 -25.41 7.54
CA LEU A 42 -5.57 -24.66 7.40
C LEU A 42 -4.97 -24.47 8.79
N THR A 43 -3.68 -24.77 8.91
CA THR A 43 -2.89 -24.38 10.08
C THR A 43 -2.25 -23.03 9.76
N ILE A 44 -2.54 -22.04 10.58
CA ILE A 44 -2.00 -20.68 10.48
C ILE A 44 -1.02 -20.50 11.62
N SER A 45 0.20 -20.09 11.29
CA SER A 45 1.26 -19.79 12.25
C SER A 45 1.81 -18.41 11.97
N ASN A 46 1.69 -17.52 12.94
CA ASN A 46 2.21 -16.15 12.90
C ASN A 46 3.33 -16.00 13.91
N SER A 47 4.39 -15.33 13.50
CA SER A 47 5.49 -14.95 14.38
C SER A 47 5.87 -13.50 14.03
N TRP A 48 5.98 -12.64 15.03
CA TRP A 48 6.45 -11.27 14.83
C TRP A 48 7.34 -10.82 15.98
N VAL A 49 8.22 -9.89 15.66
CA VAL A 49 9.17 -9.28 16.60
C VAL A 49 8.88 -7.79 16.66
N THR A 50 8.73 -7.24 17.86
CA THR A 50 8.53 -5.81 18.10
C THR A 50 9.82 -5.01 17.89
N LEU A 51 9.71 -3.68 17.93
CA LEU A 51 10.88 -2.79 17.87
C LEU A 51 11.78 -2.97 19.10
N GLU A 52 11.20 -3.39 20.24
CA GLU A 52 11.86 -3.68 21.51
C GLU A 52 12.52 -5.08 21.53
N ASN A 53 12.40 -5.85 20.45
CA ASN A 53 12.85 -7.25 20.26
C ASN A 53 12.06 -8.30 21.06
N ASP A 54 10.85 -7.99 21.50
CA ASP A 54 9.94 -8.99 22.05
C ASP A 54 9.35 -9.85 20.93
N SER A 55 9.27 -11.16 21.17
CA SER A 55 8.75 -12.13 20.18
C SER A 55 7.36 -12.62 20.57
N PHE A 56 6.46 -12.61 19.61
CA PHE A 56 5.11 -13.14 19.77
C PHE A 56 4.86 -14.22 18.72
N ASN A 57 4.17 -15.29 19.13
CA ASN A 57 3.82 -16.39 18.26
C ASN A 57 2.34 -16.75 18.47
N ALA A 58 1.62 -16.97 17.39
CA ALA A 58 0.29 -17.51 17.41
C ALA A 58 0.20 -18.66 16.42
N LYS A 59 -0.47 -19.75 16.82
CA LYS A 59 -0.72 -20.91 15.96
C LYS A 59 -2.10 -21.44 16.24
N TYR A 60 -2.88 -21.63 15.20
CA TYR A 60 -4.22 -22.19 15.28
C TYR A 60 -4.63 -22.89 13.99
N ASP A 61 -5.54 -23.86 14.13
CA ASP A 61 -6.14 -24.57 13.01
C ASP A 61 -7.54 -24.02 12.75
N ILE A 62 -7.90 -23.87 11.49
CA ILE A 62 -9.18 -23.31 11.09
C ILE A 62 -9.78 -24.09 9.91
N LEU A 63 -11.07 -24.48 10.03
CA LEU A 63 -11.89 -24.89 8.90
C LEU A 63 -12.26 -23.67 8.05
N ILE A 64 -12.20 -23.85 6.75
CA ILE A 64 -12.47 -22.77 5.78
C ILE A 64 -13.76 -23.01 4.98
N ASP A 65 -14.70 -23.74 5.57
CA ASP A 65 -15.98 -24.16 4.98
C ASP A 65 -17.19 -23.32 5.45
N ASP A 66 -16.93 -22.15 6.05
CA ASP A 66 -17.93 -21.25 6.63
C ASP A 66 -18.63 -21.79 7.89
N SER A 67 -18.16 -22.90 8.45
CA SER A 67 -18.69 -23.44 9.70
C SER A 67 -18.16 -22.71 10.93
N LEU A 68 -19.02 -22.62 11.96
CA LEU A 68 -18.63 -22.05 13.25
C LEU A 68 -17.87 -23.11 14.05
N GLN A 69 -16.69 -22.76 14.55
CA GLN A 69 -15.82 -23.64 15.34
C GLN A 69 -15.53 -23.01 16.69
N GLU A 70 -15.37 -23.84 17.73
CA GLU A 70 -14.87 -23.34 19.00
C GLU A 70 -13.42 -22.87 18.87
N PHE A 71 -13.13 -21.71 19.47
CA PHE A 71 -11.76 -21.20 19.55
C PHE A 71 -11.16 -21.52 20.92
N TYR A 72 -9.87 -21.84 20.96
CA TYR A 72 -9.21 -22.31 22.17
C TYR A 72 -9.01 -21.20 23.22
N ASP A 73 -8.76 -19.96 22.79
CA ASP A 73 -8.57 -18.79 23.65
C ASP A 73 -9.91 -18.10 23.88
N LYS A 74 -10.63 -18.55 24.93
CA LYS A 74 -11.96 -18.03 25.27
C LYS A 74 -11.94 -16.58 25.79
N ASP A 75 -10.79 -16.11 26.26
CA ASP A 75 -10.64 -14.72 26.70
C ASP A 75 -10.64 -13.77 25.51
N PHE A 76 -10.08 -14.20 24.39
CA PHE A 76 -10.08 -13.46 23.14
C PHE A 76 -11.38 -13.67 22.35
N ALA A 77 -11.71 -14.90 21.99
CA ALA A 77 -12.89 -15.25 21.21
C ALA A 77 -13.44 -16.62 21.62
N THR A 78 -14.77 -16.77 21.62
CA THR A 78 -15.40 -18.07 21.92
C THR A 78 -15.44 -18.98 20.70
N HIS A 79 -15.58 -18.38 19.52
CA HIS A 79 -15.71 -19.11 18.26
C HIS A 79 -14.87 -18.42 17.16
N VAL A 80 -14.57 -19.20 16.13
CA VAL A 80 -13.93 -18.75 14.91
C VAL A 80 -14.62 -19.33 13.69
N ARG A 81 -14.65 -18.58 12.60
CA ARG A 81 -15.24 -19.00 11.34
C ARG A 81 -14.31 -18.59 10.19
N GLY A 82 -13.97 -19.54 9.33
CA GLY A 82 -13.17 -19.31 8.14
C GLY A 82 -13.97 -19.51 6.87
N LYS A 83 -13.82 -18.62 5.90
CA LYS A 83 -14.55 -18.64 4.63
C LYS A 83 -13.66 -18.32 3.46
N VAL A 84 -13.66 -19.15 2.42
CA VAL A 84 -13.02 -18.85 1.15
C VAL A 84 -14.00 -18.08 0.26
N LEU A 85 -13.69 -16.82 -0.02
CA LEU A 85 -14.49 -15.96 -0.88
C LEU A 85 -14.15 -16.15 -2.37
N SER A 86 -12.85 -16.35 -2.67
CA SER A 86 -12.36 -16.62 -4.02
C SER A 86 -11.03 -17.38 -3.97
N SER A 87 -10.46 -17.70 -5.12
CA SER A 87 -9.12 -18.33 -5.20
C SER A 87 -7.99 -17.45 -4.67
N ILE A 88 -8.23 -16.14 -4.47
CA ILE A 88 -7.28 -15.15 -4.02
C ILE A 88 -7.74 -14.35 -2.78
N ILE A 89 -8.89 -14.71 -2.18
CA ILE A 89 -9.41 -14.04 -0.97
C ILE A 89 -10.00 -15.09 -0.04
N PHE A 90 -9.56 -15.11 1.22
CA PHE A 90 -10.23 -15.81 2.31
C PHE A 90 -10.30 -14.92 3.57
N GLU A 91 -11.30 -15.18 4.39
CA GLU A 91 -11.68 -14.39 5.55
C GLU A 91 -11.72 -15.29 6.79
N ILE A 92 -11.33 -14.71 7.92
CA ILE A 92 -11.42 -15.33 9.25
C ILE A 92 -12.12 -14.36 10.17
N ASN A 93 -13.20 -14.79 10.81
CA ASN A 93 -13.96 -14.03 11.79
C ASN A 93 -13.80 -14.66 13.18
N PHE A 94 -13.27 -13.92 14.13
CA PHE A 94 -13.25 -14.27 15.54
C PHE A 94 -14.48 -13.67 16.23
N ILE A 95 -15.22 -14.51 16.95
CA ILE A 95 -16.55 -14.18 17.46
C ILE A 95 -16.58 -14.37 18.97
N LYS A 96 -17.09 -13.37 19.70
CA LYS A 96 -17.34 -13.41 21.13
C LYS A 96 -18.71 -12.79 21.43
N ASN A 97 -19.53 -13.49 22.22
CA ASN A 97 -20.89 -13.05 22.55
C ASN A 97 -21.70 -12.65 21.30
N ASP A 98 -21.68 -13.51 20.28
CA ASP A 98 -22.34 -13.34 18.98
C ASP A 98 -21.90 -12.11 18.14
N ASN A 99 -20.85 -11.43 18.57
CA ASN A 99 -20.28 -10.30 17.84
C ASN A 99 -18.91 -10.67 17.26
N VAL A 100 -18.62 -10.18 16.05
CA VAL A 100 -17.29 -10.28 15.46
C VAL A 100 -16.38 -9.30 16.19
N VAL A 101 -15.38 -9.81 16.91
CA VAL A 101 -14.38 -9.01 17.65
C VAL A 101 -13.14 -8.70 16.83
N LEU A 102 -12.83 -9.59 15.86
CA LEU A 102 -11.76 -9.39 14.90
C LEU A 102 -12.11 -10.09 13.60
N GLU A 103 -12.02 -9.38 12.49
CA GLU A 103 -12.08 -9.89 11.13
C GLU A 103 -10.70 -9.81 10.50
N ILE A 104 -10.24 -10.88 9.86
CA ILE A 104 -8.96 -10.93 9.15
C ILE A 104 -9.21 -11.35 7.71
N ILE A 105 -8.95 -10.46 6.78
CA ILE A 105 -9.09 -10.70 5.34
C ILE A 105 -7.70 -10.92 4.74
N HIS A 106 -7.51 -12.07 4.11
CA HIS A 106 -6.29 -12.44 3.40
C HIS A 106 -6.55 -12.32 1.90
N ALA A 107 -5.79 -11.49 1.22
CA ALA A 107 -5.93 -11.28 -0.23
C ALA A 107 -4.58 -11.39 -0.94
N ILE A 108 -4.49 -12.20 -1.99
CA ILE A 108 -3.32 -12.24 -2.87
C ILE A 108 -3.49 -11.17 -3.93
N GLU A 109 -2.59 -10.19 -3.91
CA GLU A 109 -2.59 -9.08 -4.86
C GLU A 109 -2.01 -9.49 -6.23
N PRO A 110 -2.30 -8.74 -7.31
CA PRO A 110 -1.77 -9.04 -8.65
C PRO A 110 -0.25 -9.09 -8.74
N ASN A 111 0.45 -8.40 -7.84
CA ASN A 111 1.91 -8.40 -7.72
C ASN A 111 2.47 -9.59 -6.94
N GLY A 112 1.62 -10.52 -6.48
CA GLY A 112 2.00 -11.72 -5.73
C GLY A 112 2.19 -11.50 -4.22
N TYR A 113 1.96 -10.28 -3.69
CA TYR A 113 1.96 -10.06 -2.24
C TYR A 113 0.70 -10.62 -1.59
N LEU A 114 0.84 -11.13 -0.37
CA LEU A 114 -0.30 -11.40 0.50
C LEU A 114 -0.59 -10.13 1.32
N LYS A 115 -1.74 -9.54 1.10
CA LYS A 115 -2.28 -8.45 1.91
C LYS A 115 -3.16 -9.05 3.00
N VAL A 116 -2.86 -8.73 4.25
CA VAL A 116 -3.66 -9.13 5.41
C VAL A 116 -4.26 -7.87 6.01
N THR A 117 -5.58 -7.79 6.03
CA THR A 117 -6.32 -6.68 6.63
C THR A 117 -7.00 -7.19 7.90
N GLN A 118 -6.71 -6.56 9.02
CA GLN A 118 -7.30 -6.85 10.33
C GLN A 118 -8.25 -5.71 10.69
N ILE A 119 -9.52 -6.03 10.92
CA ILE A 119 -10.56 -5.08 11.30
C ILE A 119 -11.12 -5.51 12.65
N GLY A 120 -11.11 -4.62 13.63
CA GLY A 120 -11.57 -4.94 14.97
C GLY A 120 -11.93 -3.71 15.78
N THR A 121 -12.16 -3.91 17.08
CA THR A 121 -12.50 -2.84 18.01
C THR A 121 -11.44 -2.77 19.12
N LYS A 122 -11.00 -1.56 19.45
CA LYS A 122 -10.11 -1.30 20.58
C LYS A 122 -10.87 -1.43 21.89
N GLU A 123 -10.16 -1.44 23.02
CA GLU A 123 -10.77 -1.50 24.36
C GLU A 123 -11.67 -0.30 24.67
N ASP A 124 -11.40 0.84 24.06
CA ASP A 124 -12.20 2.07 24.16
C ASP A 124 -13.44 2.08 23.25
N GLY A 125 -13.71 0.98 22.53
CA GLY A 125 -14.83 0.85 21.60
C GLY A 125 -14.61 1.45 20.21
N VAL A 126 -13.43 2.02 19.93
CA VAL A 126 -13.10 2.60 18.62
C VAL A 126 -12.67 1.49 17.65
N ALA A 127 -13.24 1.48 16.46
CA ALA A 127 -12.83 0.58 15.39
C ALA A 127 -11.37 0.87 14.96
N PHE A 128 -10.66 -0.16 14.54
CA PHE A 128 -9.32 -0.03 13.96
C PHE A 128 -9.18 -0.89 12.72
N THR A 129 -8.28 -0.50 11.82
CA THR A 129 -7.87 -1.27 10.67
C THR A 129 -6.35 -1.31 10.60
N ASN A 130 -5.79 -2.52 10.67
CA ASN A 130 -4.37 -2.75 10.38
C ASN A 130 -4.26 -3.40 9.00
N VAL A 131 -3.30 -2.97 8.21
CA VAL A 131 -3.01 -3.57 6.90
C VAL A 131 -1.55 -3.97 6.86
N GLU A 132 -1.29 -5.21 6.57
CA GLU A 132 0.03 -5.79 6.49
C GLU A 132 0.25 -6.39 5.10
N PHE A 133 1.48 -6.30 4.61
CA PHE A 133 1.89 -6.90 3.34
C PHE A 133 3.00 -7.90 3.57
N PHE A 134 2.87 -9.05 2.94
CA PHE A 134 3.85 -10.13 3.03
C PHE A 134 4.27 -10.54 1.62
N HIS A 135 5.54 -10.83 1.44
CA HIS A 135 6.01 -11.47 0.22
C HIS A 135 6.14 -12.98 0.44
N LYS A 136 5.84 -13.75 -0.61
CA LYS A 136 5.94 -15.20 -0.57
C LYS A 136 7.41 -15.59 -0.49
N GLN A 137 7.76 -16.36 0.54
CA GLN A 137 9.07 -17.00 0.55
C GLN A 137 9.04 -18.21 -0.40
N MET A 138 9.98 -18.26 -1.33
CA MET A 138 10.21 -19.47 -2.08
C MET A 138 10.77 -20.51 -1.11
N SER A 139 9.94 -21.50 -0.74
CA SER A 139 10.35 -22.54 0.20
C SER A 139 11.41 -23.42 -0.45
N VAL A 140 12.63 -23.25 0.01
CA VAL A 140 13.51 -24.40 0.13
C VAL A 140 12.90 -25.23 1.24
N LEU A 141 12.45 -26.43 0.94
CA LEU A 141 11.72 -27.41 1.76
C LEU A 141 11.72 -27.09 3.26
N PRO A 142 10.52 -27.00 3.91
CA PRO A 142 10.47 -26.82 5.35
C PRO A 142 11.19 -28.02 5.97
N TYR A 143 12.23 -27.73 6.71
CA TYR A 143 12.88 -28.68 7.57
C TYR A 143 11.84 -29.06 8.63
N SER A 144 11.17 -30.18 8.45
CA SER A 144 10.29 -30.72 9.49
C SER A 144 11.21 -31.14 10.64
N ALA A 145 11.20 -30.37 11.71
CA ALA A 145 11.74 -30.79 12.98
C ALA A 145 10.84 -31.93 13.49
N SER A 146 11.12 -33.14 13.08
CA SER A 146 10.58 -34.35 13.67
C SER A 146 11.20 -34.49 15.06
N VAL A 147 10.37 -34.56 16.09
CA VAL A 147 10.77 -34.65 17.51
C VAL A 147 11.56 -35.93 17.84
N SER A 148 11.81 -36.82 16.89
CA SER A 148 12.58 -38.06 17.06
C SER A 148 13.39 -38.48 15.82
N GLY A 149 13.72 -37.57 14.92
CA GLY A 149 14.49 -37.86 13.72
C GLY A 149 15.96 -37.48 13.85
N VAL A 150 16.84 -38.27 13.23
CA VAL A 150 18.24 -37.99 13.02
C VAL A 150 18.41 -36.54 12.55
N VAL A 151 19.30 -35.79 13.19
CA VAL A 151 19.63 -34.41 12.77
C VAL A 151 20.25 -34.48 11.36
N ILE A 152 19.43 -34.18 10.34
CA ILE A 152 19.89 -34.08 8.96
C ILE A 152 20.53 -32.68 8.85
N LYS A 153 21.86 -32.64 8.80
CA LYS A 153 22.59 -31.39 8.53
C LYS A 153 22.27 -30.98 7.09
N PRO A 154 21.95 -29.67 6.83
CA PRO A 154 21.74 -29.21 5.48
C PRO A 154 22.98 -29.47 4.64
N THR A 155 22.80 -30.01 3.44
CA THR A 155 23.92 -30.18 2.51
C THR A 155 24.48 -28.80 2.15
N GLN A 156 25.81 -28.70 1.94
CA GLN A 156 26.41 -27.41 1.51
C GLN A 156 25.76 -26.87 0.25
N GLU A 157 25.31 -27.74 -0.65
CA GLU A 157 24.62 -27.39 -1.89
C GLU A 157 23.24 -26.75 -1.60
N GLY A 158 22.49 -27.24 -0.62
CA GLY A 158 21.20 -26.65 -0.19
C GLY A 158 21.36 -25.25 0.41
N VAL A 159 22.41 -25.04 1.20
CA VAL A 159 22.73 -23.73 1.79
C VAL A 159 23.16 -22.72 0.72
N ILE A 160 23.98 -23.16 -0.26
CA ILE A 160 24.41 -22.30 -1.38
C ILE A 160 23.19 -21.92 -2.25
N ARG A 161 22.34 -22.88 -2.61
CA ARG A 161 21.14 -22.63 -3.39
C ARG A 161 20.17 -21.66 -2.70
N HIS A 162 20.00 -21.79 -1.40
CA HIS A 162 19.18 -20.85 -0.62
C HIS A 162 19.75 -19.42 -0.67
N LYS A 163 21.04 -19.25 -0.42
CA LYS A 163 21.69 -17.93 -0.48
C LYS A 163 21.58 -17.29 -1.86
N VAL A 164 21.75 -18.07 -2.92
CA VAL A 164 21.63 -17.58 -4.30
C VAL A 164 20.21 -17.15 -4.62
N LEU A 165 19.21 -17.93 -4.23
CA LEU A 165 17.79 -17.58 -4.47
C LEU A 165 17.38 -16.34 -3.68
N THR A 166 17.80 -16.22 -2.41
CA THR A 166 17.54 -15.01 -1.60
C THR A 166 18.18 -13.78 -2.21
N ALA A 167 19.47 -13.87 -2.62
CA ALA A 167 20.16 -12.77 -3.26
C ALA A 167 19.53 -12.36 -4.60
N MET A 168 19.07 -13.33 -5.40
CA MET A 168 18.36 -13.08 -6.64
C MET A 168 17.01 -12.37 -6.38
N GLU A 169 16.27 -12.79 -5.37
CA GLU A 169 14.98 -12.18 -4.98
C GLU A 169 15.17 -10.76 -4.49
N GLU A 170 16.14 -10.52 -3.61
CA GLU A 170 16.51 -9.18 -3.14
C GLU A 170 16.91 -8.26 -4.30
N GLN A 171 17.75 -8.76 -5.21
CA GLN A 171 18.18 -8.01 -6.39
C GLN A 171 16.99 -7.66 -7.30
N THR A 172 16.10 -8.64 -7.54
CA THR A 172 14.90 -8.43 -8.35
C THR A 172 13.95 -7.41 -7.73
N ASN A 173 13.74 -7.50 -6.41
CA ASN A 173 12.89 -6.54 -5.68
C ASN A 173 13.48 -5.13 -5.71
N MET A 174 14.79 -4.97 -5.54
CA MET A 174 15.45 -3.67 -5.68
C MET A 174 15.27 -3.07 -7.08
N GLN A 175 15.39 -3.88 -8.13
CA GLN A 175 15.16 -3.43 -9.51
C GLN A 175 13.71 -3.02 -9.74
N LEU A 176 12.75 -3.79 -9.25
CA LEU A 176 11.33 -3.45 -9.34
C LEU A 176 10.98 -2.17 -8.58
N ASP A 177 11.53 -1.96 -7.41
CA ASP A 177 11.33 -0.73 -6.63
C ASP A 177 11.97 0.49 -7.32
N GLN A 178 13.11 0.30 -7.98
CA GLN A 178 13.71 1.36 -8.81
C GLN A 178 12.82 1.73 -10.00
N ILE A 179 12.26 0.74 -10.68
CA ILE A 179 11.30 0.96 -11.79
C ILE A 179 10.05 1.68 -11.28
N ARG A 180 9.51 1.30 -10.12
CA ARG A 180 8.35 1.99 -9.52
C ARG A 180 8.62 3.46 -9.28
N LYS A 181 9.77 3.80 -8.69
CA LYS A 181 10.18 5.20 -8.49
C LYS A 181 10.28 5.97 -9.81
N GLN A 182 10.78 5.32 -10.86
CA GLN A 182 10.82 5.94 -12.20
C GLN A 182 9.42 6.19 -12.76
N VAL A 183 8.49 5.23 -12.60
CA VAL A 183 7.09 5.39 -13.01
C VAL A 183 6.40 6.53 -12.27
N GLU A 184 6.60 6.65 -10.95
CA GLU A 184 6.09 7.75 -10.15
C GLU A 184 6.61 9.11 -10.64
N LEU A 185 7.92 9.20 -10.91
CA LEU A 185 8.53 10.41 -11.46
C LEU A 185 7.95 10.78 -12.83
N LEU A 186 7.80 9.79 -13.72
CA LEU A 186 7.21 9.99 -15.04
C LEU A 186 5.75 10.43 -14.95
N ALA A 187 4.98 9.90 -14.00
CA ALA A 187 3.60 10.31 -13.76
C ALA A 187 3.52 11.78 -13.32
N LEU A 188 4.40 12.23 -12.41
CA LEU A 188 4.50 13.63 -12.01
C LEU A 188 4.87 14.55 -13.18
N GLN A 189 5.83 14.13 -14.01
CA GLN A 189 6.23 14.90 -15.21
C GLN A 189 5.07 14.99 -16.22
N ALA A 190 4.33 13.91 -16.43
CA ALA A 190 3.16 13.91 -17.31
C ALA A 190 2.07 14.87 -16.79
N GLN A 191 1.84 14.88 -15.47
CA GLN A 191 0.90 15.81 -14.84
C GLN A 191 1.35 17.27 -14.99
N GLU A 192 2.65 17.56 -14.82
CA GLU A 192 3.18 18.90 -15.02
C GLU A 192 3.01 19.39 -16.48
N ILE A 193 3.26 18.50 -17.45
CA ILE A 193 3.06 18.82 -18.88
C ILE A 193 1.58 19.10 -19.15
N GLN A 194 0.67 18.29 -18.61
CA GLN A 194 -0.76 18.50 -18.78
C GLN A 194 -1.23 19.81 -18.15
N SER A 195 -0.79 20.13 -16.94
CA SER A 195 -1.10 21.39 -16.26
C SER A 195 -0.57 22.61 -17.03
N ARG A 196 0.64 22.54 -17.60
CA ARG A 196 1.18 23.59 -18.46
C ARG A 196 0.36 23.79 -19.73
N LYS A 197 -0.11 22.69 -20.34
CA LYS A 197 -0.98 22.76 -21.51
C LYS A 197 -2.30 23.46 -21.17
N GLU A 198 -2.95 23.08 -20.08
CA GLU A 198 -4.23 23.66 -19.63
C GLU A 198 -4.07 25.16 -19.32
N LEU A 199 -3.04 25.52 -18.55
CA LEU A 199 -2.71 26.91 -18.27
C LEU A 199 -2.46 27.71 -19.57
N SER A 200 -1.72 27.13 -20.51
CA SER A 200 -1.44 27.76 -21.80
C SER A 200 -2.72 28.04 -22.59
N MET A 201 -3.66 27.11 -22.59
CA MET A 201 -4.98 27.31 -23.25
C MET A 201 -5.76 28.46 -22.62
N ILE A 202 -5.75 28.57 -21.28
CA ILE A 202 -6.38 29.69 -20.56
C ILE A 202 -5.72 30.99 -20.94
N VAL A 203 -4.38 31.05 -20.91
CA VAL A 203 -3.63 32.26 -21.26
C VAL A 203 -3.85 32.68 -22.71
N TYR A 204 -3.88 31.77 -23.67
CA TYR A 204 -4.15 32.08 -25.07
C TYR A 204 -5.61 32.46 -25.35
N SER A 205 -6.54 32.11 -24.47
CA SER A 205 -7.91 32.60 -24.53
C SER A 205 -8.09 33.98 -23.86
N ALA A 206 -7.10 34.40 -23.08
CA ALA A 206 -7.13 35.67 -22.36
C ALA A 206 -6.92 36.87 -23.30
N LYS A 207 -7.44 38.02 -22.89
CA LYS A 207 -7.19 39.30 -23.61
C LYS A 207 -5.72 39.71 -23.47
N LEU A 208 -5.02 39.77 -24.59
CA LEU A 208 -3.62 40.21 -24.70
C LEU A 208 -3.59 41.63 -25.31
N ASN A 209 -3.12 42.62 -24.58
CA ASN A 209 -2.97 43.99 -25.06
C ASN A 209 -1.52 44.33 -25.51
N PHE A 210 -0.64 43.34 -25.46
CA PHE A 210 0.78 43.46 -25.83
C PHE A 210 1.27 42.09 -26.35
N GLN A 211 2.44 42.08 -26.98
CA GLN A 211 3.10 40.85 -27.43
C GLN A 211 3.96 40.29 -26.29
N PRO A 212 3.68 39.11 -25.77
CA PRO A 212 4.50 38.51 -24.74
C PRO A 212 5.92 38.17 -25.26
N ILE A 213 6.90 38.32 -24.39
CA ILE A 213 8.32 38.02 -24.67
C ILE A 213 8.68 36.74 -23.92
N ILE A 214 9.34 35.80 -24.61
CA ILE A 214 9.84 34.55 -24.04
C ILE A 214 10.76 34.87 -22.86
N GLY A 215 10.55 34.12 -21.75
CA GLY A 215 11.34 34.27 -20.52
C GLY A 215 10.79 35.30 -19.54
N ASN A 216 9.92 36.23 -19.99
CA ASN A 216 9.32 37.22 -19.09
C ASN A 216 8.16 36.66 -18.27
N ILE A 217 7.95 37.27 -17.12
CA ILE A 217 6.91 36.93 -16.16
C ILE A 217 5.76 37.92 -16.30
N TYR A 218 4.55 37.41 -16.26
CA TYR A 218 3.28 38.12 -16.37
C TYR A 218 2.33 37.68 -15.28
N ASN A 219 1.23 38.42 -15.10
CA ASN A 219 0.19 38.12 -14.14
C ASN A 219 -1.11 37.82 -14.87
N LEU A 220 -1.70 36.67 -14.60
CA LEU A 220 -3.00 36.24 -15.11
C LEU A 220 -4.10 36.67 -14.12
N TYR A 221 -5.10 37.38 -14.63
CA TYR A 221 -6.24 37.87 -13.87
C TYR A 221 -7.56 37.37 -14.45
N GLU A 222 -8.55 37.22 -13.60
CA GLU A 222 -9.95 37.06 -13.96
C GLU A 222 -10.65 38.41 -13.82
N ASN A 223 -11.33 38.85 -14.86
CA ASN A 223 -12.17 40.06 -14.85
C ASN A 223 -13.52 39.80 -14.20
N HIS A 224 -14.28 40.86 -13.92
CA HIS A 224 -15.62 40.77 -13.34
C HIS A 224 -16.65 40.12 -14.26
N ASP A 225 -16.39 40.08 -15.57
CA ASP A 225 -17.22 39.41 -16.60
C ASP A 225 -16.86 37.94 -16.81
N GLY A 226 -15.88 37.42 -16.03
CA GLY A 226 -15.40 36.04 -16.13
C GLY A 226 -14.37 35.81 -17.24
N ALA A 227 -14.00 36.85 -18.02
CA ALA A 227 -12.93 36.76 -19.01
C ALA A 227 -11.54 36.84 -18.34
N TYR A 228 -10.55 36.20 -18.96
CA TYR A 228 -9.17 36.28 -18.48
C TYR A 228 -8.41 37.42 -19.17
N MET A 229 -7.45 37.99 -18.45
CA MET A 229 -6.56 39.01 -18.97
C MET A 229 -5.13 38.77 -18.46
N ILE A 230 -4.13 39.09 -19.31
CA ILE A 230 -2.72 39.08 -18.93
C ILE A 230 -2.23 40.51 -18.79
N SER A 231 -1.45 40.77 -17.73
CA SER A 231 -0.85 42.07 -17.44
C SER A 231 0.59 41.95 -16.98
N MET A 232 1.40 42.97 -17.25
CA MET A 232 2.73 43.12 -16.66
C MET A 232 2.66 43.67 -15.24
N ILE A 233 1.53 44.28 -14.85
CA ILE A 233 1.33 44.88 -13.54
C ILE A 233 1.04 43.81 -12.51
N SER A 234 1.78 43.81 -11.41
CA SER A 234 1.57 42.89 -10.30
C SER A 234 0.37 43.31 -9.43
N PRO A 235 -0.20 42.38 -8.62
CA PRO A 235 -1.36 42.68 -7.76
C PRO A 235 -1.16 43.90 -6.82
N ASN A 236 0.10 44.16 -6.43
CA ASN A 236 0.46 45.25 -5.50
C ASN A 236 0.61 46.61 -6.18
N GLU A 237 0.77 46.60 -7.51
CA GLU A 237 1.01 47.84 -8.31
C GLU A 237 -0.31 48.45 -8.84
N TRP A 238 -1.42 47.74 -8.73
CA TRP A 238 -2.75 48.30 -9.02
C TRP A 238 -3.09 49.37 -7.98
N GLY A 239 -3.19 50.60 -8.40
CA GLY A 239 -3.39 51.77 -7.52
C GLY A 239 -4.67 51.71 -6.69
N ARG A 240 -4.83 52.71 -5.78
CA ARG A 240 -5.94 52.84 -4.84
C ARG A 240 -7.34 53.00 -5.49
N SER A 241 -7.43 53.29 -6.78
CA SER A 241 -8.67 53.56 -7.53
C SER A 241 -9.52 52.34 -7.85
N GLY A 242 -9.24 51.21 -7.26
CA GLY A 242 -9.97 49.97 -7.46
C GLY A 242 -9.24 48.98 -8.36
N LYS A 243 -9.32 47.72 -7.99
CA LYS A 243 -8.76 46.63 -8.78
C LYS A 243 -9.59 46.46 -10.03
N GLY A 244 -9.05 46.67 -11.22
CA GLY A 244 -9.73 46.45 -12.50
C GLY A 244 -9.98 44.99 -12.83
N TYR A 245 -9.86 44.08 -11.84
CA TYR A 245 -10.02 42.66 -11.97
C TYR A 245 -10.73 42.08 -10.74
N LYS A 246 -11.36 40.92 -10.91
CA LYS A 246 -12.04 40.15 -9.85
C LYS A 246 -11.04 39.41 -8.98
N ALA A 247 -10.11 38.67 -9.61
CA ALA A 247 -9.11 37.86 -8.93
C ALA A 247 -7.77 37.82 -9.69
N HIS A 248 -6.67 37.75 -8.93
CA HIS A 248 -5.36 37.34 -9.46
C HIS A 248 -5.31 35.81 -9.41
N ILE A 249 -5.10 35.17 -10.56
CA ILE A 249 -5.11 33.74 -10.69
C ILE A 249 -3.71 33.15 -10.47
N ALA A 250 -2.72 33.65 -11.22
CA ALA A 250 -1.37 33.10 -11.17
C ALA A 250 -0.31 34.10 -11.72
N LYS A 251 0.93 33.93 -11.30
CA LYS A 251 2.09 34.43 -12.02
C LYS A 251 2.46 33.42 -13.09
N VAL A 252 2.65 33.85 -14.32
CA VAL A 252 2.92 32.98 -15.44
C VAL A 252 4.14 33.46 -16.26
N GLN A 253 4.94 32.51 -16.74
CA GLN A 253 6.10 32.78 -17.59
C GLN A 253 5.91 32.09 -18.95
N LEU A 254 6.19 32.84 -20.02
CA LEU A 254 6.21 32.28 -21.37
C LEU A 254 7.53 31.55 -21.60
N LEU A 255 7.44 30.25 -21.92
CA LEU A 255 8.60 29.41 -22.21
C LEU A 255 8.97 29.43 -23.70
N ALA A 256 10.15 28.89 -24.05
CA ALA A 256 10.67 28.86 -25.40
C ALA A 256 9.85 27.98 -26.36
N ASP A 257 9.13 27.01 -25.84
CA ASP A 257 8.20 26.14 -26.56
C ASP A 257 6.79 26.73 -26.72
N HIS A 258 6.66 28.03 -26.40
CA HIS A 258 5.39 28.77 -26.40
C HIS A 258 4.34 28.23 -25.43
N THR A 259 4.71 27.41 -24.47
CA THR A 259 3.82 27.08 -23.34
C THR A 259 4.00 28.07 -22.19
N TRP A 260 3.01 28.13 -21.31
CA TRP A 260 3.03 28.97 -20.12
C TRP A 260 3.20 28.13 -18.87
N LYS A 261 4.12 28.55 -18.00
CA LYS A 261 4.36 27.89 -16.72
C LYS A 261 3.96 28.81 -15.59
N GLU A 262 3.28 28.28 -14.58
CA GLU A 262 3.03 28.99 -13.32
C GLU A 262 4.34 29.14 -12.54
N ILE A 263 4.55 30.33 -11.99
CA ILE A 263 5.67 30.66 -11.12
C ILE A 263 5.12 30.92 -9.71
N LEU A 264 5.58 30.15 -8.74
CA LEU A 264 5.22 30.27 -7.32
C LEU A 264 5.90 31.48 -6.67
#